data_db3a79249b9c9158f5b337002881819c
#
_entry.id   db3a79249b9c9158f5b337002881819c
#
_cell.length_a   1.000
_cell.length_b   1.000
_cell.length_c   1.000
_cell.angle_alpha   90.00
_cell.angle_beta   90.00
_cell.angle_gamma   90.00
#
_symmetry.space_group_name_H-M   'P 1'
#
loop_
_entity.id
_entity.type
_entity.pdbx_description
1 polymer ?
#
loop_
_entity_poly.entity_id
_entity_poly.type
_entity_poly.pdbx_seq_one_letter_code
_entity_poly.pdbx_strand_id
1 'polypeptide(L)'
;MLQLALTVSVEAQQPIRESIQLMPPDSLPNLHDLEELLEEDDSTAEESESFESIWDEDVCALINCDLYNAIWDTTRINPYGVNLKEKKDSTFLTLFHDVNCDYAHPTCGEITSEFGMRRSRYHYGIDINLETGDEVMAVFEGTVRVARFSPTYGYYVIIRHLNGLETLYAHLSKIHVVAGQYVQAGDRLGLGGNTGRSRGSHLHFEVRFLGQQINPRDIIAFEDYTCKNKEVCISPASFDYLRHVEKQKAAASARKYYKIRKGDTLSRIAKKHRTTVSKLCKLNKISKKTKLRPGRRLRVA
;
A
#
# COMPACT_ATOMS: atom_id res chain seq x y z
N MET A 1 48.32 -11.45 22.05
CA MET A 1 47.52 -11.06 20.87
C MET A 1 46.19 -10.59 21.40
N LEU A 2 46.03 -9.27 21.57
CA LEU A 2 44.77 -8.65 21.99
C LEU A 2 43.95 -8.35 20.76
N GLN A 3 42.75 -8.90 20.67
CA GLN A 3 41.73 -8.50 19.72
C GLN A 3 41.00 -7.26 20.29
N LEU A 4 41.24 -6.09 19.73
CA LEU A 4 40.39 -4.92 19.95
C LEU A 4 39.12 -5.07 19.10
N ALA A 5 38.02 -5.31 19.76
CA ALA A 5 36.70 -5.15 19.15
C ALA A 5 36.40 -3.64 19.12
N LEU A 6 36.32 -3.05 17.92
CA LEU A 6 35.78 -1.71 17.74
C LEU A 6 34.25 -1.81 17.88
N THR A 7 33.74 -1.41 19.03
CA THR A 7 32.34 -1.07 19.20
C THR A 7 32.14 0.36 18.63
N VAL A 8 31.66 0.47 17.40
CA VAL A 8 31.17 1.76 16.89
C VAL A 8 29.90 2.10 17.67
N SER A 9 29.96 3.15 18.45
CA SER A 9 28.86 3.57 19.30
C SER A 9 27.68 4.08 18.44
N VAL A 10 26.47 3.64 18.78
CA VAL A 10 25.18 4.04 18.19
C VAL A 10 24.93 5.56 18.29
N GLU A 11 25.72 6.29 19.06
CA GLU A 11 25.56 7.75 19.29
C GLU A 11 25.92 8.63 18.08
N ALA A 12 26.73 8.18 17.13
CA ALA A 12 27.14 9.01 15.98
C ALA A 12 26.05 9.15 14.88
N GLN A 13 24.98 8.37 14.94
CA GLN A 13 23.89 8.43 13.94
C GLN A 13 22.69 9.29 14.36
N GLN A 14 22.61 9.74 15.61
CA GLN A 14 21.48 10.52 16.12
C GLN A 14 21.34 11.93 15.53
N PRO A 15 22.37 12.74 15.32
CA PRO A 15 22.18 14.12 14.85
C PRO A 15 21.61 14.26 13.45
N ILE A 16 21.89 13.32 12.55
CA ILE A 16 21.34 13.37 11.17
C ILE A 16 19.88 12.92 11.14
N ARG A 17 19.52 11.91 11.95
CA ARG A 17 18.13 11.44 12.07
C ARG A 17 17.22 12.49 12.71
N GLU A 18 17.69 13.23 13.71
CA GLU A 18 16.92 14.31 14.33
C GLU A 18 16.73 15.51 13.37
N SER A 19 17.70 15.81 12.50
CA SER A 19 17.60 16.89 11.52
C SER A 19 16.57 16.58 10.42
N ILE A 20 16.44 15.32 10.00
CA ILE A 20 15.45 14.86 9.01
C ILE A 20 14.03 14.88 9.61
N GLN A 21 13.87 14.65 10.90
CA GLN A 21 12.58 14.65 11.60
C GLN A 21 11.90 16.03 11.66
N LEU A 22 12.68 17.12 11.55
CA LEU A 22 12.20 18.50 11.71
C LEU A 22 11.91 19.22 10.38
N MET A 23 12.18 18.61 9.24
CA MET A 23 11.98 19.26 7.93
C MET A 23 10.58 19.00 7.35
N PRO A 24 9.89 20.04 6.87
CA PRO A 24 8.64 19.86 6.12
C PRO A 24 8.90 19.14 4.78
N PRO A 25 7.92 18.37 4.26
CA PRO A 25 8.10 17.51 3.08
C PRO A 25 8.47 18.24 1.78
N ASP A 26 8.21 19.56 1.71
CA ASP A 26 8.54 20.40 0.56
C ASP A 26 9.98 20.95 0.63
N SER A 27 10.72 20.63 1.69
CA SER A 27 12.06 21.14 1.96
C SER A 27 13.07 20.03 2.25
N LEU A 28 12.80 18.78 1.79
CA LEU A 28 13.86 17.76 1.75
C LEU A 28 14.94 18.28 0.80
N PRO A 29 16.16 18.58 1.27
CA PRO A 29 17.19 19.13 0.44
C PRO A 29 17.53 18.16 -0.68
N ASN A 30 17.67 18.65 -1.89
CA ASN A 30 18.31 17.94 -2.97
C ASN A 30 19.73 17.56 -2.53
N LEU A 31 20.31 16.50 -3.06
CA LEU A 31 21.70 16.13 -2.76
C LEU A 31 22.65 17.33 -2.89
N HIS A 32 22.37 18.22 -3.86
CA HIS A 32 23.11 19.45 -4.12
C HIS A 32 22.98 20.51 -3.01
N ASP A 33 21.81 20.58 -2.35
CA ASP A 33 21.54 21.57 -1.28
C ASP A 33 22.22 21.16 0.03
N LEU A 34 22.54 19.86 0.21
CA LEU A 34 23.30 19.34 1.33
C LEU A 34 24.81 19.62 1.21
N GLU A 35 25.33 19.72 -0.01
CA GLU A 35 26.72 20.11 -0.26
C GLU A 35 26.95 21.58 0.09
N GLU A 36 26.00 22.48 -0.19
CA GLU A 36 26.09 23.92 0.07
C GLU A 36 26.00 24.26 1.57
N LEU A 37 25.28 23.46 2.37
CA LEU A 37 25.14 23.64 3.83
C LEU A 37 26.40 23.26 4.61
N LEU A 38 27.37 22.60 4.00
CA LEU A 38 28.59 22.09 4.63
C LEU A 38 29.83 22.98 4.37
N GLU A 39 29.70 24.00 3.50
CA GLU A 39 30.82 24.89 3.17
C GLU A 39 30.97 26.10 4.12
N GLU A 40 30.08 26.32 5.12
CA GLU A 40 30.09 27.54 5.94
C GLU A 40 30.77 27.44 7.32
N ASP A 41 31.45 26.34 7.69
CA ASP A 41 32.16 26.30 8.99
C ASP A 41 33.62 25.83 8.85
N ASP A 42 34.46 26.69 8.28
CA ASP A 42 35.91 26.53 8.21
C ASP A 42 36.60 27.16 9.42
N SER A 43 36.58 26.48 10.58
CA SER A 43 37.52 26.74 11.65
C SER A 43 37.63 25.60 12.64
N THR A 44 38.19 24.46 12.25
CA THR A 44 39.13 23.61 13.05
C THR A 44 39.60 22.48 12.17
N ALA A 45 40.85 22.60 11.72
CA ALA A 45 41.54 21.54 11.00
C ALA A 45 41.95 20.43 11.97
N GLU A 46 41.14 19.38 12.07
CA GLU A 46 41.58 18.04 12.48
C GLU A 46 40.75 17.04 11.67
N GLU A 47 41.49 16.32 10.78
CA GLU A 47 41.11 15.14 10.00
C GLU A 47 39.70 15.15 9.38
N SER A 48 39.61 15.74 8.20
CA SER A 48 38.49 15.53 7.29
C SER A 48 38.47 14.07 6.83
N GLU A 49 37.81 13.18 7.57
CA GLU A 49 37.23 12.00 6.92
C GLU A 49 36.27 12.53 5.89
N SER A 50 36.56 12.27 4.61
CA SER A 50 35.75 12.77 3.50
C SER A 50 34.27 12.39 3.72
N PHE A 51 33.36 13.32 3.48
CA PHE A 51 31.89 13.11 3.56
C PHE A 51 31.39 11.90 2.79
N GLU A 52 32.16 11.42 1.78
CA GLU A 52 31.95 10.18 1.06
C GLU A 52 32.01 8.92 1.94
N SER A 53 32.67 8.96 3.13
CA SER A 53 32.75 7.81 4.03
C SER A 53 31.52 7.62 4.93
N ILE A 54 30.62 8.60 5.00
CA ILE A 54 29.41 8.55 5.86
C ILE A 54 28.26 7.82 5.14
N TRP A 55 28.25 7.81 3.83
CA TRP A 55 27.32 7.01 3.03
C TRP A 55 27.93 5.62 2.83
N ASP A 56 27.69 4.76 3.82
CA ASP A 56 27.96 3.34 3.68
C ASP A 56 27.37 2.89 2.33
N GLU A 57 28.16 2.19 1.49
CA GLU A 57 27.69 1.65 0.20
C GLU A 57 26.36 0.90 0.38
N ASP A 58 26.14 0.36 1.56
CA ASP A 58 24.93 -0.31 2.00
C ASP A 58 23.70 0.62 2.10
N VAL A 59 23.83 1.86 2.56
CA VAL A 59 22.69 2.83 2.62
C VAL A 59 22.32 3.29 1.22
N CYS A 60 23.30 3.54 0.35
CA CYS A 60 23.04 3.88 -1.05
C CYS A 60 22.34 2.76 -1.82
N ALA A 61 22.58 1.50 -1.49
CA ALA A 61 21.89 0.35 -2.09
C ALA A 61 20.39 0.26 -1.70
N LEU A 62 20.00 0.79 -0.54
CA LEU A 62 18.58 0.87 -0.13
C LEU A 62 17.83 1.98 -0.85
N ILE A 63 18.49 3.11 -1.10
CA ILE A 63 17.83 4.27 -1.67
C ILE A 63 17.73 4.09 -3.19
N ASN A 64 16.55 3.69 -3.65
CA ASN A 64 16.21 3.86 -5.05
C ASN A 64 15.74 5.32 -5.26
N CYS A 65 16.68 6.23 -5.47
CA CYS A 65 16.44 7.67 -5.56
C CYS A 65 15.32 8.03 -6.56
N ASP A 66 15.28 7.38 -7.71
CA ASP A 66 14.26 7.62 -8.74
C ASP A 66 12.86 7.22 -8.26
N LEU A 67 12.74 6.11 -7.53
CA LEU A 67 11.48 5.62 -7.00
C LEU A 67 11.06 6.39 -5.74
N TYR A 68 12.02 6.72 -4.88
CA TYR A 68 11.76 7.49 -3.65
C TYR A 68 11.32 8.91 -3.97
N ASN A 69 12.02 9.60 -4.89
CA ASN A 69 11.72 10.96 -5.33
C ASN A 69 10.59 11.04 -6.37
N ALA A 70 10.02 9.89 -6.80
CA ALA A 70 8.86 9.91 -7.67
C ALA A 70 7.71 10.67 -7.01
N ILE A 71 6.92 11.37 -7.78
CA ILE A 71 5.80 12.24 -7.42
C ILE A 71 5.39 12.19 -5.93
N TRP A 72 5.70 13.24 -5.16
CA TRP A 72 5.25 13.39 -3.78
C TRP A 72 3.86 14.04 -3.74
N ASP A 73 2.84 13.29 -3.31
CA ASP A 73 1.46 13.77 -3.20
C ASP A 73 0.83 13.25 -1.91
N THR A 74 0.57 14.15 -0.96
CA THR A 74 0.00 13.85 0.35
C THR A 74 -1.51 13.67 0.33
N THR A 75 -2.15 13.83 -0.84
CA THR A 75 -3.61 13.83 -0.98
C THR A 75 -4.15 12.60 -1.69
N ARG A 76 -3.44 12.09 -2.67
CA ARG A 76 -3.85 10.95 -3.49
C ARG A 76 -3.27 9.64 -2.97
N ILE A 77 -4.10 8.61 -2.96
CA ILE A 77 -3.66 7.25 -2.61
C ILE A 77 -2.73 6.69 -3.70
N ASN A 78 -3.01 6.96 -4.96
CA ASN A 78 -2.15 6.59 -6.10
C ASN A 78 -1.91 7.82 -6.98
N PRO A 79 -0.79 8.53 -6.82
CA PRO A 79 -0.46 9.70 -7.62
C PRO A 79 0.25 9.37 -8.95
N TYR A 80 0.78 8.16 -9.12
CA TYR A 80 1.81 7.88 -10.13
C TYR A 80 1.32 7.81 -11.57
N GLY A 81 0.07 7.40 -11.80
CA GLY A 81 -0.45 7.26 -13.17
C GLY A 81 0.23 6.19 -14.05
N VAL A 82 1.05 5.32 -13.47
CA VAL A 82 1.84 4.30 -14.17
C VAL A 82 0.98 3.08 -14.50
N ASN A 83 1.14 2.53 -15.71
CA ASN A 83 0.49 1.28 -16.14
C ASN A 83 1.44 0.08 -15.99
N LEU A 84 1.43 -0.55 -14.82
CA LEU A 84 2.30 -1.71 -14.52
C LEU A 84 1.84 -3.02 -15.17
N LYS A 85 0.71 -3.06 -15.86
CA LYS A 85 0.31 -4.23 -16.67
C LYS A 85 1.23 -4.50 -17.85
N GLU A 86 1.93 -3.46 -18.30
CA GLU A 86 2.86 -3.49 -19.41
C GLU A 86 4.32 -3.58 -18.97
N LYS A 87 4.55 -3.72 -17.66
CA LYS A 87 5.89 -3.95 -17.13
C LYS A 87 6.48 -5.21 -17.75
N LYS A 88 7.68 -5.08 -18.34
CA LYS A 88 8.38 -6.18 -18.99
C LYS A 88 9.52 -6.72 -18.15
N ASP A 89 10.20 -5.83 -17.46
CA ASP A 89 11.41 -6.15 -16.71
C ASP A 89 11.11 -6.35 -15.22
N SER A 90 11.93 -7.14 -14.55
CA SER A 90 11.90 -7.27 -13.10
C SER A 90 12.70 -6.14 -12.45
N THR A 91 12.24 -5.71 -11.28
CA THR A 91 12.92 -4.73 -10.42
C THR A 91 13.24 -5.41 -9.11
N PHE A 92 14.50 -5.41 -8.70
CA PHE A 92 14.92 -5.91 -7.40
C PHE A 92 15.01 -4.73 -6.45
N LEU A 93 14.46 -4.89 -5.25
CA LEU A 93 14.46 -3.87 -4.21
C LEU A 93 14.96 -4.48 -2.92
N THR A 94 15.95 -3.85 -2.30
CA THR A 94 16.39 -4.18 -0.95
C THR A 94 15.35 -3.66 0.04
N LEU A 95 14.92 -4.49 0.98
CA LEU A 95 13.86 -4.17 1.94
C LEU A 95 14.43 -3.59 3.23
N PHE A 96 15.59 -4.11 3.69
CA PHE A 96 16.25 -3.74 4.93
C PHE A 96 17.71 -4.14 4.89
N HIS A 97 18.53 -3.55 5.76
CA HIS A 97 19.94 -3.91 5.94
C HIS A 97 20.12 -4.96 7.04
N ASP A 98 19.56 -4.71 8.21
CA ASP A 98 19.63 -5.59 9.36
C ASP A 98 18.25 -6.17 9.69
N VAL A 99 18.14 -7.51 9.65
CA VAL A 99 16.91 -8.27 9.93
C VAL A 99 16.34 -7.98 11.31
N ASN A 100 17.19 -7.60 12.26
CA ASN A 100 16.79 -7.43 13.65
C ASN A 100 16.24 -6.04 13.98
N CYS A 101 16.55 -5.03 13.16
CA CYS A 101 16.23 -3.63 13.45
C CYS A 101 15.31 -2.97 12.42
N ASP A 102 15.26 -3.48 11.19
CA ASP A 102 14.66 -2.77 10.05
C ASP A 102 13.27 -3.31 9.65
N TYR A 103 12.74 -4.27 10.40
CA TYR A 103 11.40 -4.82 10.20
C TYR A 103 10.63 -4.95 11.51
N ALA A 104 9.38 -4.53 11.50
CA ALA A 104 8.42 -4.80 12.56
C ALA A 104 7.09 -5.32 11.98
N HIS A 105 6.43 -6.23 12.69
CA HIS A 105 5.12 -6.68 12.26
C HIS A 105 4.06 -5.59 12.48
N PRO A 106 3.13 -5.36 11.53
CA PRO A 106 2.23 -4.19 11.60
C PRO A 106 1.27 -4.24 12.78
N THR A 107 0.87 -5.43 13.24
CA THR A 107 0.07 -5.68 14.44
C THR A 107 0.04 -7.16 14.76
N CYS A 108 -0.18 -7.52 16.01
CA CYS A 108 -0.39 -8.93 16.39
C CYS A 108 -1.81 -9.35 15.99
N GLY A 109 -1.95 -10.46 15.25
CA GLY A 109 -3.26 -11.00 14.91
C GLY A 109 -3.23 -11.97 13.74
N GLU A 110 -4.29 -12.77 13.63
CA GLU A 110 -4.43 -13.74 12.55
C GLU A 110 -4.93 -13.08 11.26
N ILE A 111 -4.52 -13.60 10.11
CA ILE A 111 -5.04 -13.16 8.83
C ILE A 111 -6.49 -13.67 8.68
N THR A 112 -7.41 -12.73 8.52
CA THR A 112 -8.83 -13.03 8.29
C THR A 112 -9.20 -13.01 6.82
N SER A 113 -8.37 -12.37 5.98
CA SER A 113 -8.60 -12.33 4.54
C SER A 113 -7.34 -12.04 3.74
N GLU A 114 -7.09 -12.88 2.77
CA GLU A 114 -5.95 -12.85 1.87
C GLU A 114 -6.08 -11.80 0.76
N PHE A 115 -4.93 -11.41 0.19
CA PHE A 115 -4.83 -10.72 -1.08
C PHE A 115 -5.41 -11.59 -2.20
N GLY A 116 -6.16 -11.00 -3.11
CA GLY A 116 -6.65 -11.72 -4.29
C GLY A 116 -8.16 -11.70 -4.48
N MET A 117 -8.65 -12.67 -5.26
CA MET A 117 -10.05 -12.73 -5.66
C MET A 117 -10.96 -13.21 -4.53
N ARG A 118 -11.85 -12.35 -4.07
CA ARG A 118 -12.99 -12.71 -3.22
C ARG A 118 -14.23 -12.86 -4.09
N ARG A 119 -15.04 -13.84 -3.93
CA ARG A 119 -16.31 -14.11 -4.66
C ARG A 119 -16.59 -13.23 -5.91
N SER A 120 -16.70 -11.92 -5.77
CA SER A 120 -17.04 -10.96 -6.84
C SER A 120 -16.18 -9.70 -6.86
N ARG A 121 -15.21 -9.57 -5.98
CA ARG A 121 -14.32 -8.41 -5.86
C ARG A 121 -12.90 -8.85 -5.57
N TYR A 122 -11.95 -8.11 -6.10
CA TYR A 122 -10.56 -8.28 -5.76
C TYR A 122 -10.25 -7.58 -4.44
N HIS A 123 -9.48 -8.23 -3.58
CA HIS A 123 -8.93 -7.70 -2.34
C HIS A 123 -7.48 -7.31 -2.60
N TYR A 124 -7.15 -6.05 -2.37
CA TYR A 124 -5.87 -5.46 -2.75
C TYR A 124 -4.85 -5.43 -1.62
N GLY A 125 -5.16 -6.07 -0.49
CA GLY A 125 -4.31 -6.17 0.68
C GLY A 125 -4.55 -7.45 1.45
N ILE A 126 -4.09 -7.48 2.67
CA ILE A 126 -4.36 -8.53 3.67
C ILE A 126 -5.15 -7.88 4.81
N ASP A 127 -6.17 -8.56 5.32
CA ASP A 127 -6.87 -8.13 6.52
C ASP A 127 -6.37 -8.95 7.72
N ILE A 128 -5.85 -8.27 8.74
CA ILE A 128 -5.34 -8.85 9.97
C ILE A 128 -6.33 -8.54 11.09
N ASN A 129 -6.76 -9.55 11.83
CA ASN A 129 -7.65 -9.39 12.97
C ASN A 129 -6.98 -8.55 14.06
N LEU A 130 -7.72 -7.61 14.62
CA LEU A 130 -7.33 -6.84 15.79
C LEU A 130 -8.54 -6.30 16.50
N GLU A 131 -8.39 -5.87 17.73
CA GLU A 131 -9.42 -5.13 18.46
C GLU A 131 -9.29 -3.62 18.24
N THR A 132 -10.40 -2.91 18.40
CA THR A 132 -10.35 -1.44 18.33
C THR A 132 -9.54 -0.88 19.48
N GLY A 133 -8.45 -0.19 19.15
CA GLY A 133 -7.51 0.35 20.13
C GLY A 133 -6.16 -0.35 20.14
N ASP A 134 -6.02 -1.50 19.48
CA ASP A 134 -4.74 -2.17 19.32
C ASP A 134 -3.75 -1.30 18.53
N GLU A 135 -2.48 -1.40 18.84
CA GLU A 135 -1.44 -0.63 18.19
C GLU A 135 -1.18 -1.12 16.77
N VAL A 136 -1.01 -0.17 15.86
CA VAL A 136 -0.59 -0.41 14.47
C VAL A 136 0.75 0.28 14.25
N MET A 137 1.74 -0.51 13.81
CA MET A 137 3.14 -0.11 13.71
C MET A 137 3.60 -0.05 12.25
N ALA A 138 4.62 0.77 11.99
CA ALA A 138 5.31 0.82 10.71
C ALA A 138 6.09 -0.47 10.48
N VAL A 139 5.93 -1.08 9.28
CA VAL A 139 6.60 -2.35 8.94
C VAL A 139 8.08 -2.12 8.65
N PHE A 140 8.40 -1.05 7.96
CA PHE A 140 9.75 -0.59 7.62
C PHE A 140 9.87 0.91 7.90
N GLU A 141 11.09 1.40 7.95
CA GLU A 141 11.37 2.84 8.03
C GLU A 141 10.93 3.56 6.77
N GLY A 142 10.64 4.85 6.88
CA GLY A 142 10.26 5.69 5.75
C GLY A 142 9.56 6.97 6.15
N THR A 143 9.10 7.71 5.15
CA THR A 143 8.37 8.97 5.38
C THR A 143 6.86 8.78 5.18
N VAL A 144 6.08 9.25 6.13
CA VAL A 144 4.61 9.25 6.04
C VAL A 144 4.19 10.15 4.89
N ARG A 145 3.71 9.57 3.80
CA ARG A 145 3.23 10.33 2.65
C ARG A 145 1.78 10.80 2.82
N VAL A 146 0.93 9.98 3.39
CA VAL A 146 -0.49 10.31 3.62
C VAL A 146 -0.92 9.89 5.03
N ALA A 147 -1.57 10.79 5.76
CA ALA A 147 -2.21 10.51 7.04
C ALA A 147 -3.57 11.22 7.08
N ARG A 148 -4.67 10.54 6.74
CA ARG A 148 -6.00 11.16 6.59
C ARG A 148 -7.16 10.18 6.60
N PHE A 149 -8.37 10.70 6.43
CA PHE A 149 -9.60 9.92 6.31
C PHE A 149 -10.09 9.81 4.86
N SER A 150 -10.60 8.64 4.49
CA SER A 150 -11.39 8.44 3.27
C SER A 150 -12.62 7.56 3.52
N PRO A 151 -13.72 7.72 2.76
CA PRO A 151 -14.91 6.87 2.93
C PRO A 151 -14.67 5.37 2.70
N THR A 152 -13.64 5.02 1.93
CA THR A 152 -13.31 3.62 1.63
C THR A 152 -12.37 3.02 2.66
N TYR A 153 -11.23 3.67 2.93
CA TYR A 153 -10.19 3.17 3.83
C TYR A 153 -10.39 3.57 5.30
N GLY A 154 -11.35 4.48 5.61
CA GLY A 154 -11.46 5.06 6.94
C GLY A 154 -10.28 5.98 7.23
N TYR A 155 -9.83 6.04 8.47
CA TYR A 155 -8.53 6.62 8.80
C TYR A 155 -7.44 5.69 8.28
N TYR A 156 -6.48 6.25 7.54
CA TYR A 156 -5.41 5.49 6.92
C TYR A 156 -4.11 6.27 6.86
N VAL A 157 -3.01 5.53 6.88
CA VAL A 157 -1.64 6.03 6.73
C VAL A 157 -1.00 5.35 5.52
N ILE A 158 -0.23 6.09 4.74
CA ILE A 158 0.66 5.56 3.70
C ILE A 158 2.07 6.01 4.03
N ILE A 159 3.00 5.07 4.12
CA ILE A 159 4.43 5.33 4.28
C ILE A 159 5.11 5.04 2.94
N ARG A 160 6.00 5.92 2.52
CA ARG A 160 6.97 5.68 1.45
C ARG A 160 8.29 5.29 2.07
N HIS A 161 8.77 4.12 1.70
CA HIS A 161 10.05 3.57 2.15
C HIS A 161 11.19 4.00 1.24
N LEU A 162 12.43 3.94 1.72
CA LEU A 162 13.63 4.40 1.01
C LEU A 162 13.82 3.70 -0.34
N ASN A 163 13.40 2.44 -0.45
CA ASN A 163 13.43 1.67 -1.71
C ASN A 163 12.29 2.00 -2.70
N GLY A 164 11.43 2.99 -2.38
CA GLY A 164 10.30 3.41 -3.22
C GLY A 164 9.02 2.56 -3.10
N LEU A 165 9.01 1.49 -2.30
CA LEU A 165 7.77 0.82 -1.93
C LEU A 165 6.91 1.72 -1.05
N GLU A 166 5.62 1.46 -1.05
CA GLU A 166 4.69 2.08 -0.11
C GLU A 166 3.92 1.01 0.66
N THR A 167 3.72 1.25 1.95
CA THR A 167 2.79 0.47 2.77
C THR A 167 1.59 1.31 3.16
N LEU A 168 0.40 0.69 3.18
CA LEU A 168 -0.85 1.35 3.54
C LEU A 168 -1.50 0.60 4.71
N TYR A 169 -1.89 1.36 5.72
CA TYR A 169 -2.53 0.90 6.95
C TYR A 169 -3.89 1.56 7.06
N ALA A 170 -4.98 0.79 7.01
CA ALA A 170 -6.33 1.34 6.94
C ALA A 170 -7.28 0.78 8.00
N HIS A 171 -8.47 1.38 8.05
CA HIS A 171 -9.55 1.12 9.01
C HIS A 171 -9.19 1.49 10.45
N LEU A 172 -8.17 2.36 10.61
CA LEU A 172 -7.74 2.85 11.93
C LEU A 172 -8.88 3.57 12.65
N SER A 173 -8.86 3.54 13.98
CA SER A 173 -9.70 4.38 14.83
C SER A 173 -9.09 5.75 15.08
N LYS A 174 -7.75 5.82 15.12
CA LYS A 174 -6.99 7.05 15.35
C LYS A 174 -5.64 6.99 14.62
N ILE A 175 -5.20 8.13 14.10
CA ILE A 175 -3.86 8.33 13.52
C ILE A 175 -3.02 9.09 14.54
N HIS A 176 -1.74 8.72 14.70
CA HIS A 176 -0.79 9.37 15.62
C HIS A 176 0.36 10.06 14.89
N VAL A 177 0.43 9.95 13.58
CA VAL A 177 1.48 10.51 12.73
C VAL A 177 0.91 11.54 11.75
N VAL A 178 1.77 12.37 11.19
CA VAL A 178 1.40 13.39 10.19
C VAL A 178 2.17 13.18 8.89
N ALA A 179 1.62 13.69 7.78
CA ALA A 179 2.34 13.65 6.50
C ALA A 179 3.65 14.44 6.60
N GLY A 180 4.72 13.88 6.05
CA GLY A 180 6.08 14.39 6.15
C GLY A 180 6.89 13.86 7.34
N GLN A 181 6.26 13.22 8.31
CA GLN A 181 6.94 12.62 9.45
C GLN A 181 7.74 11.40 9.00
N TYR A 182 9.02 11.34 9.38
CA TYR A 182 9.83 10.13 9.28
C TYR A 182 9.47 9.17 10.41
N VAL A 183 9.42 7.89 10.12
CA VAL A 183 9.13 6.81 11.07
C VAL A 183 10.10 5.66 10.86
N GLN A 184 10.48 5.01 11.96
CA GLN A 184 11.28 3.80 11.96
C GLN A 184 10.37 2.56 11.93
N ALA A 185 10.95 1.39 11.60
CA ALA A 185 10.24 0.13 11.79
C ALA A 185 9.85 -0.04 13.26
N GLY A 186 8.59 -0.38 13.53
CA GLY A 186 8.04 -0.51 14.88
C GLY A 186 7.48 0.79 15.48
N ASP A 187 7.65 1.93 14.83
CA ASP A 187 6.99 3.16 15.29
C ASP A 187 5.48 3.07 15.19
N ARG A 188 4.79 3.55 16.22
CA ARG A 188 3.32 3.52 16.30
C ARG A 188 2.69 4.55 15.37
N LEU A 189 1.99 4.07 14.36
CA LEU A 189 1.28 4.90 13.38
C LEU A 189 -0.10 5.36 13.86
N GLY A 190 -0.75 4.54 14.69
CA GLY A 190 -2.10 4.79 15.16
C GLY A 190 -2.70 3.60 15.89
N LEU A 191 -4.01 3.61 16.01
CA LEU A 191 -4.78 2.58 16.66
C LEU A 191 -5.72 1.89 15.68
N GLY A 192 -5.79 0.57 15.75
CA GLY A 192 -6.71 -0.26 15.00
C GLY A 192 -8.16 0.10 15.24
N GLY A 193 -9.03 -0.22 14.29
CA GLY A 193 -10.45 0.11 14.40
C GLY A 193 -11.32 -0.49 13.31
N ASN A 194 -12.46 0.17 13.07
CA ASN A 194 -13.48 -0.28 12.13
C ASN A 194 -14.07 0.90 11.33
N THR A 195 -13.20 1.85 10.93
CA THR A 195 -13.64 3.05 10.20
C THR A 195 -13.67 2.84 8.70
N GLY A 196 -14.41 3.70 7.98
CA GLY A 196 -14.57 3.59 6.53
C GLY A 196 -15.46 2.42 6.11
N ARG A 197 -15.06 1.70 5.06
CA ARG A 197 -15.84 0.60 4.49
C ARG A 197 -15.43 -0.75 5.09
N SER A 198 -15.53 -0.90 6.37
CA SER A 198 -15.24 -2.11 7.14
C SER A 198 -16.50 -2.74 7.71
N ARG A 199 -16.45 -4.02 8.14
CA ARG A 199 -17.56 -4.76 8.74
C ARG A 199 -17.24 -5.30 10.14
N GLY A 200 -16.05 -5.07 10.61
CA GLY A 200 -15.54 -5.53 11.90
C GLY A 200 -14.16 -4.98 12.11
N SER A 201 -13.67 -4.97 13.34
CA SER A 201 -12.35 -4.44 13.65
C SER A 201 -11.27 -5.29 12.98
N HIS A 202 -10.41 -4.67 12.18
CA HIS A 202 -9.26 -5.30 11.52
C HIS A 202 -8.34 -4.22 10.96
N LEU A 203 -7.07 -4.57 10.79
CA LEU A 203 -6.14 -3.81 9.97
C LEU A 203 -6.23 -4.29 8.53
N HIS A 204 -6.54 -3.39 7.59
CA HIS A 204 -6.34 -3.64 6.18
C HIS A 204 -4.96 -3.12 5.79
N PHE A 205 -4.07 -4.05 5.43
CA PHE A 205 -2.67 -3.78 5.13
C PHE A 205 -2.37 -4.03 3.65
N GLU A 206 -1.76 -3.06 2.97
CA GLU A 206 -1.33 -3.19 1.57
C GLU A 206 0.15 -2.87 1.43
N VAL A 207 0.82 -3.56 0.50
CA VAL A 207 2.13 -3.18 -0.03
C VAL A 207 1.94 -2.73 -1.48
N ARG A 208 2.63 -1.66 -1.87
CA ARG A 208 2.45 -1.02 -3.16
C ARG A 208 3.79 -0.71 -3.82
N PHE A 209 3.84 -0.91 -5.12
CA PHE A 209 4.93 -0.46 -5.98
C PHE A 209 4.37 0.52 -7.01
N LEU A 210 4.87 1.76 -7.04
CA LEU A 210 4.35 2.86 -7.88
C LEU A 210 2.82 2.96 -7.83
N GLY A 211 2.26 2.88 -6.62
CA GLY A 211 0.83 2.98 -6.34
C GLY A 211 -0.02 1.76 -6.67
N GLN A 212 0.54 0.73 -7.31
CA GLN A 212 -0.15 -0.53 -7.57
C GLN A 212 0.15 -1.55 -6.47
N GLN A 213 -0.88 -2.22 -6.00
CA GLN A 213 -0.75 -3.21 -4.93
C GLN A 213 -0.02 -4.45 -5.43
N ILE A 214 0.84 -4.99 -4.58
CA ILE A 214 1.43 -6.32 -4.70
C ILE A 214 0.98 -7.18 -3.54
N ASN A 215 1.14 -8.50 -3.64
CA ASN A 215 0.74 -9.39 -2.57
C ASN A 215 1.68 -9.21 -1.36
N PRO A 216 1.19 -8.76 -0.19
CA PRO A 216 2.04 -8.60 0.99
C PRO A 216 2.77 -9.89 1.40
N ARG A 217 2.22 -11.05 1.08
CA ARG A 217 2.86 -12.35 1.32
C ARG A 217 4.12 -12.59 0.47
N ASP A 218 4.35 -11.81 -0.55
CA ASP A 218 5.61 -11.92 -1.31
C ASP A 218 6.79 -11.37 -0.49
N ILE A 219 6.52 -10.54 0.51
CA ILE A 219 7.48 -9.86 1.37
C ILE A 219 7.46 -10.42 2.80
N ILE A 220 6.28 -10.58 3.40
CA ILE A 220 6.09 -10.89 4.81
C ILE A 220 5.63 -12.34 5.00
N ALA A 221 6.26 -13.07 5.91
CA ALA A 221 5.81 -14.34 6.48
C ALA A 221 4.98 -14.03 7.73
N PHE A 222 3.68 -13.86 7.55
CA PHE A 222 2.78 -13.40 8.62
C PHE A 222 2.64 -14.41 9.76
N GLU A 223 2.81 -15.68 9.48
CA GLU A 223 2.75 -16.75 10.49
C GLU A 223 3.95 -16.73 11.45
N ASP A 224 5.10 -16.31 10.92
CA ASP A 224 6.38 -16.28 11.65
C ASP A 224 6.71 -14.87 12.17
N TYR A 225 5.89 -13.86 11.82
CA TYR A 225 6.13 -12.45 12.14
C TYR A 225 7.47 -11.94 11.62
N THR A 226 7.91 -12.43 10.46
CA THR A 226 9.22 -12.10 9.86
C THR A 226 9.09 -11.59 8.44
N CYS A 227 10.12 -10.89 7.97
CA CYS A 227 10.29 -10.62 6.55
C CYS A 227 10.89 -11.87 5.86
N LYS A 228 10.42 -12.20 4.67
CA LYS A 228 10.84 -13.42 3.98
C LYS A 228 12.28 -13.38 3.50
N ASN A 229 12.68 -12.25 2.94
CA ASN A 229 13.98 -12.08 2.32
C ASN A 229 14.44 -10.63 2.48
N LYS A 230 15.76 -10.41 2.41
CA LYS A 230 16.36 -9.09 2.38
C LYS A 230 15.95 -8.31 1.11
N GLU A 231 15.69 -9.01 0.01
CA GLU A 231 15.33 -8.43 -1.28
C GLU A 231 13.98 -8.96 -1.78
N VAL A 232 13.28 -8.14 -2.53
CA VAL A 232 12.06 -8.53 -3.25
C VAL A 232 12.21 -8.30 -4.75
N CYS A 233 11.78 -9.28 -5.53
CA CYS A 233 11.70 -9.17 -6.99
C CYS A 233 10.28 -8.76 -7.41
N ILE A 234 10.14 -7.52 -7.87
CA ILE A 234 8.89 -7.01 -8.45
C ILE A 234 8.88 -7.33 -9.94
N SER A 235 8.31 -8.46 -10.29
CA SER A 235 8.26 -8.98 -11.66
C SER A 235 6.95 -8.60 -12.38
N PRO A 236 6.85 -8.81 -13.71
CA PRO A 236 5.59 -8.68 -14.44
C PRO A 236 4.46 -9.54 -13.85
N ALA A 237 4.78 -10.72 -13.31
CA ALA A 237 3.81 -11.63 -12.69
C ALA A 237 3.14 -11.01 -11.44
N SER A 238 3.83 -10.14 -10.71
CA SER A 238 3.27 -9.42 -9.55
C SER A 238 2.01 -8.62 -9.92
N PHE A 239 1.81 -8.30 -11.21
CA PHE A 239 0.69 -7.48 -11.72
C PHE A 239 -0.28 -8.23 -12.63
N ASP A 240 -0.15 -9.53 -12.84
CA ASP A 240 -1.04 -10.31 -13.69
C ASP A 240 -2.50 -10.26 -13.24
N TYR A 241 -2.75 -10.08 -11.96
CA TYR A 241 -4.10 -9.91 -11.43
C TYR A 241 -4.84 -8.71 -12.02
N LEU A 242 -4.14 -7.66 -12.45
CA LEU A 242 -4.75 -6.47 -13.05
C LEU A 242 -5.54 -6.79 -14.31
N ARG A 243 -5.03 -7.73 -15.14
CA ARG A 243 -5.71 -8.20 -16.35
C ARG A 243 -7.01 -8.92 -16.01
N HIS A 244 -7.01 -9.72 -14.92
CA HIS A 244 -8.21 -10.41 -14.44
C HIS A 244 -9.24 -9.43 -13.89
N VAL A 245 -8.82 -8.44 -13.12
CA VAL A 245 -9.68 -7.38 -12.56
C VAL A 245 -10.34 -6.58 -13.69
N GLU A 246 -9.62 -6.23 -14.74
CA GLU A 246 -10.18 -5.52 -15.91
C GLU A 246 -11.22 -6.35 -16.66
N LYS A 247 -10.91 -7.62 -16.95
CA LYS A 247 -11.89 -8.51 -17.59
C LYS A 247 -13.18 -8.58 -16.78
N GLN A 248 -13.09 -8.61 -15.45
CA GLN A 248 -14.27 -8.60 -14.59
C GLN A 248 -15.01 -7.27 -14.60
N LYS A 249 -14.29 -6.13 -14.55
CA LYS A 249 -14.89 -4.79 -14.65
C LYS A 249 -15.60 -4.64 -16.01
N ALA A 250 -14.98 -5.04 -17.10
CA ALA A 250 -15.58 -5.04 -18.43
C ALA A 250 -16.83 -5.94 -18.49
N ALA A 251 -16.76 -7.17 -17.96
CA ALA A 251 -17.89 -8.07 -17.88
C ALA A 251 -19.01 -7.53 -16.98
N ALA A 252 -18.69 -6.82 -15.91
CA ALA A 252 -19.68 -6.18 -15.05
C ALA A 252 -20.33 -4.96 -15.71
N SER A 253 -19.57 -4.14 -16.42
CA SER A 253 -20.07 -2.97 -17.17
C SER A 253 -20.93 -3.38 -18.37
N ALA A 254 -20.63 -4.51 -18.99
CA ALA A 254 -21.46 -5.08 -20.06
C ALA A 254 -22.83 -5.59 -19.57
N ARG A 255 -23.03 -5.75 -18.24
CA ARG A 255 -24.30 -6.19 -17.66
C ARG A 255 -25.31 -5.06 -17.68
N LYS A 256 -26.30 -5.13 -18.56
CA LYS A 256 -27.40 -4.15 -18.62
C LYS A 256 -28.55 -4.61 -17.73
N TYR A 257 -29.10 -3.68 -16.94
CA TYR A 257 -30.25 -3.92 -16.06
C TYR A 257 -31.42 -3.03 -16.45
N TYR A 258 -32.61 -3.60 -16.40
CA TYR A 258 -33.88 -2.91 -16.59
C TYR A 258 -34.64 -2.86 -15.26
N LYS A 259 -35.14 -1.69 -14.85
CA LYS A 259 -36.03 -1.56 -13.67
C LYS A 259 -37.44 -1.90 -14.08
N ILE A 260 -38.00 -2.98 -13.56
CA ILE A 260 -39.34 -3.47 -13.88
C ILE A 260 -40.37 -2.41 -13.51
N ARG A 261 -41.29 -2.12 -14.39
CA ARG A 261 -42.41 -1.19 -14.21
C ARG A 261 -43.71 -1.96 -14.01
N LYS A 262 -44.77 -1.30 -13.49
CA LYS A 262 -46.11 -1.87 -13.38
C LYS A 262 -46.63 -2.23 -14.80
N GLY A 263 -47.11 -3.45 -14.97
CA GLY A 263 -47.60 -3.95 -16.27
C GLY A 263 -46.54 -4.56 -17.17
N ASP A 264 -45.27 -4.64 -16.74
CA ASP A 264 -44.22 -5.33 -17.51
C ASP A 264 -44.41 -6.84 -17.48
N THR A 265 -44.12 -7.47 -18.63
CA THR A 265 -44.03 -8.93 -18.79
C THR A 265 -42.63 -9.30 -19.29
N LEU A 266 -42.20 -10.54 -19.03
CA LEU A 266 -40.93 -11.05 -19.57
C LEU A 266 -40.82 -10.92 -21.08
N SER A 267 -41.94 -11.17 -21.79
CA SER A 267 -42.00 -11.06 -23.26
C SER A 267 -41.80 -9.63 -23.73
N ARG A 268 -42.48 -8.65 -23.06
CA ARG A 268 -42.36 -7.22 -23.40
C ARG A 268 -40.94 -6.69 -23.16
N ILE A 269 -40.34 -7.09 -22.02
CA ILE A 269 -38.96 -6.72 -21.69
C ILE A 269 -37.99 -7.37 -22.67
N ALA A 270 -38.16 -8.65 -23.02
CA ALA A 270 -37.33 -9.35 -23.99
C ALA A 270 -37.36 -8.65 -25.35
N LYS A 271 -38.54 -8.33 -25.89
CA LYS A 271 -38.71 -7.57 -27.16
C LYS A 271 -38.03 -6.20 -27.08
N LYS A 272 -38.25 -5.43 -26.00
CA LYS A 272 -37.66 -4.10 -25.80
C LYS A 272 -36.13 -4.13 -25.81
N HIS A 273 -35.52 -5.17 -25.24
CA HIS A 273 -34.07 -5.30 -25.12
C HIS A 273 -33.44 -6.25 -26.15
N ARG A 274 -34.17 -6.57 -27.24
CA ARG A 274 -33.69 -7.43 -28.33
C ARG A 274 -33.10 -8.74 -27.84
N THR A 275 -33.77 -9.40 -26.89
CA THR A 275 -33.35 -10.68 -26.29
C THR A 275 -34.52 -11.64 -26.25
N THR A 276 -34.34 -12.87 -25.75
CA THR A 276 -35.39 -13.88 -25.60
C THR A 276 -35.82 -14.03 -24.16
N VAL A 277 -37.07 -14.46 -23.94
CA VAL A 277 -37.56 -14.80 -22.58
C VAL A 277 -36.71 -15.86 -21.91
N SER A 278 -36.27 -16.87 -22.67
CA SER A 278 -35.36 -17.93 -22.15
C SER A 278 -34.04 -17.35 -21.67
N LYS A 279 -33.43 -16.44 -22.44
CA LYS A 279 -32.18 -15.77 -22.04
C LYS A 279 -32.38 -14.89 -20.83
N LEU A 280 -33.48 -14.13 -20.73
CA LEU A 280 -33.81 -13.34 -19.54
C LEU A 280 -33.95 -14.23 -18.30
N CYS A 281 -34.67 -15.37 -18.44
CA CYS A 281 -34.83 -16.31 -17.35
C CYS A 281 -33.49 -16.88 -16.88
N LYS A 282 -32.63 -17.32 -17.81
CA LYS A 282 -31.29 -17.84 -17.52
C LYS A 282 -30.39 -16.78 -16.83
N LEU A 283 -30.38 -15.55 -17.35
CA LEU A 283 -29.57 -14.45 -16.79
C LEU A 283 -29.95 -14.08 -15.35
N ASN A 284 -31.24 -14.23 -15.01
CA ASN A 284 -31.78 -13.82 -13.72
C ASN A 284 -32.10 -15.00 -12.79
N LYS A 285 -31.84 -16.24 -13.23
CA LYS A 285 -32.15 -17.48 -12.48
C LYS A 285 -33.63 -17.54 -12.06
N ILE A 286 -34.52 -17.20 -12.98
CA ILE A 286 -35.99 -17.23 -12.77
C ILE A 286 -36.66 -18.11 -13.80
N SER A 287 -37.86 -18.57 -13.51
CA SER A 287 -38.70 -19.35 -14.44
C SER A 287 -39.56 -18.41 -15.32
N LYS A 288 -40.09 -18.94 -16.45
CA LYS A 288 -41.00 -18.21 -17.32
C LYS A 288 -42.32 -17.84 -16.58
N LYS A 289 -42.66 -18.56 -15.49
CA LYS A 289 -43.88 -18.32 -14.69
C LYS A 289 -43.63 -17.34 -13.54
N THR A 290 -42.40 -16.81 -13.36
CA THR A 290 -42.06 -15.90 -12.25
C THR A 290 -42.83 -14.59 -12.39
N LYS A 291 -43.60 -14.21 -11.37
CA LYS A 291 -44.22 -12.90 -11.28
C LYS A 291 -43.19 -11.81 -11.15
N LEU A 292 -43.18 -10.87 -12.10
CA LEU A 292 -42.31 -9.70 -12.04
C LEU A 292 -42.83 -8.71 -11.00
N ARG A 293 -41.95 -8.26 -10.09
CA ARG A 293 -42.28 -7.24 -9.09
C ARG A 293 -41.80 -5.88 -9.58
N PRO A 294 -42.67 -4.87 -9.74
CA PRO A 294 -42.28 -3.51 -10.07
C PRO A 294 -41.22 -2.99 -9.10
N GLY A 295 -40.27 -2.20 -9.62
CA GLY A 295 -39.14 -1.66 -8.85
C GLY A 295 -37.90 -2.56 -8.79
N ARG A 296 -38.01 -3.89 -8.96
CA ARG A 296 -36.87 -4.78 -9.04
C ARG A 296 -36.08 -4.58 -10.34
N ARG A 297 -34.77 -4.83 -10.28
CA ARG A 297 -33.87 -4.79 -11.44
C ARG A 297 -33.80 -6.18 -12.08
N LEU A 298 -34.02 -6.25 -13.39
CA LEU A 298 -33.89 -7.45 -14.21
C LEU A 298 -32.68 -7.29 -15.11
N ARG A 299 -31.75 -8.25 -15.11
CA ARG A 299 -30.63 -8.25 -16.02
C ARG A 299 -31.10 -8.57 -17.43
N VAL A 300 -30.78 -7.73 -18.42
CA VAL A 300 -31.23 -7.84 -19.79
C VAL A 300 -30.10 -8.12 -20.79
N ALA A 301 -28.87 -7.95 -20.39
CA ALA A 301 -27.65 -8.34 -21.12
C ALA A 301 -26.54 -8.76 -20.16
#